data_e3bfdc60ec57856130f726fce63155e7
#
_entry.id   e3bfdc60ec57856130f726fce63155e7
#
_cell.length_a   1.000
_cell.length_b   1.000
_cell.length_c   1.000
_cell.angle_alpha   90.00
_cell.angle_beta   90.00
_cell.angle_gamma   90.00
#
_symmetry.space_group_name_H-M   'P 1'
#
loop_
_entity.id
_entity.type
_entity.pdbx_description
1 polymer ?
#
loop_
_entity_poly.entity_id
_entity_poly.type
_entity_poly.pdbx_seq_one_letter_code
_entity_poly.pdbx_strand_id
1 'polypeptide(L)'
;MVVSGDPASLGGGCLGTFTSLLLLAWTATLSAARIPVPPACGKPQQLNRVVGGEDSTDSEWPWVMSIQKNGTHHCAGSLLTSHWVITAAHCFKDNLNKPSLFSVLLGAWQLGNPGSRSQKVGVAWVQPHPMYSWKEGARADIALVRLECSIQFSERVLPICLPDASIHLPPNTHCWISGWGSIQDGVPLPHPQTLQKLKVPIIDSEVCSRLYWRGAGQEAITEDMLCAGYLEGERDACLGDSGGPLMCQVDGVWLLVGIISWGEGCAERNRPGVYISLSAHRSWVEKIVQGVQLRGRAQGNGALRA
;
A
#
# COMPACT_ATOMS: atom_id res chain seq x y z
N MET A 1 54.13 -6.56 -8.06
CA MET A 1 52.95 -6.83 -7.23
C MET A 1 52.00 -5.70 -7.46
N VAL A 2 50.98 -5.93 -8.27
CA VAL A 2 49.92 -4.95 -8.58
C VAL A 2 48.74 -5.30 -7.70
N VAL A 3 48.34 -4.42 -6.79
CA VAL A 3 47.15 -4.60 -5.96
C VAL A 3 45.98 -3.97 -6.71
N SER A 4 45.09 -4.85 -7.16
CA SER A 4 43.81 -4.49 -7.75
C SER A 4 42.85 -4.11 -6.62
N GLY A 5 42.42 -2.85 -6.57
CA GLY A 5 41.38 -2.39 -5.67
C GLY A 5 40.05 -2.41 -6.39
N ASP A 6 39.08 -3.15 -5.87
CA ASP A 6 37.68 -3.15 -6.31
C ASP A 6 37.01 -1.80 -6.03
N PRO A 7 36.20 -1.26 -6.95
CA PRO A 7 35.44 -0.05 -6.68
C PRO A 7 34.21 -0.36 -5.83
N ALA A 8 34.11 0.34 -4.70
CA ALA A 8 32.96 0.33 -3.82
C ALA A 8 31.66 0.70 -4.57
N SER A 9 30.65 -0.13 -4.38
CA SER A 9 29.27 0.08 -4.81
C SER A 9 28.72 1.38 -4.20
N LEU A 10 28.62 2.41 -5.00
CA LEU A 10 27.92 3.65 -4.67
C LEU A 10 26.40 3.39 -4.69
N GLY A 11 25.76 3.70 -3.57
CA GLY A 11 24.32 3.60 -3.42
C GLY A 11 23.55 4.37 -4.49
N GLY A 12 22.45 3.78 -4.98
CA GLY A 12 21.60 4.35 -6.02
C GLY A 12 20.92 5.64 -5.57
N GLY A 13 21.57 6.77 -5.80
CA GLY A 13 20.95 8.08 -5.72
C GLY A 13 20.13 8.34 -6.99
N CYS A 14 19.07 9.14 -6.87
CA CYS A 14 18.30 9.62 -8.00
C CYS A 14 19.19 10.38 -9.00
N LEU A 15 19.64 9.74 -10.06
CA LEU A 15 20.51 10.36 -11.07
C LEU A 15 19.71 11.36 -11.92
N GLY A 16 19.79 12.63 -11.55
CA GLY A 16 19.51 13.74 -12.46
C GLY A 16 20.72 13.95 -13.39
N THR A 17 20.54 13.68 -14.68
CA THR A 17 21.56 13.96 -15.68
C THR A 17 21.73 15.46 -15.85
N PHE A 18 22.86 16.02 -15.38
CA PHE A 18 23.31 17.34 -15.76
C PHE A 18 24.00 17.28 -17.13
N THR A 19 23.34 17.72 -18.17
CA THR A 19 23.97 18.00 -19.46
C THR A 19 24.44 19.44 -19.49
N SER A 20 25.73 19.64 -19.78
CA SER A 20 26.40 20.95 -19.92
C SER A 20 25.74 21.77 -21.03
N LEU A 21 25.40 23.02 -20.72
CA LEU A 21 24.85 24.02 -21.62
C LEU A 21 25.97 24.69 -22.46
N LEU A 22 25.93 24.50 -23.76
CA LEU A 22 26.50 25.39 -24.74
C LEU A 22 25.48 26.48 -25.07
N LEU A 23 25.82 27.74 -24.78
CA LEU A 23 25.05 28.94 -25.09
C LEU A 23 24.89 29.14 -26.59
N LEU A 24 23.70 28.90 -27.11
CA LEU A 24 23.23 29.49 -28.38
C LEU A 24 21.92 30.23 -28.07
N ALA A 25 21.97 31.56 -28.23
CA ALA A 25 20.83 32.43 -28.07
C ALA A 25 19.79 32.17 -29.17
N TRP A 26 18.71 31.47 -28.81
CA TRP A 26 17.50 31.40 -29.59
C TRP A 26 16.34 32.00 -28.79
N THR A 27 15.56 32.84 -29.42
CA THR A 27 14.34 33.42 -28.88
C THR A 27 13.38 32.31 -28.51
N ALA A 28 13.39 31.96 -27.20
CA ALA A 28 12.47 30.96 -26.65
C ALA A 28 11.11 31.63 -26.47
N THR A 29 10.15 31.27 -27.31
CA THR A 29 8.73 31.34 -26.98
C THR A 29 8.55 30.57 -25.67
N LEU A 30 8.17 31.27 -24.60
CA LEU A 30 7.82 30.67 -23.31
C LEU A 30 6.58 29.77 -23.50
N SER A 31 6.83 28.52 -23.90
CA SER A 31 5.86 27.46 -23.73
C SER A 31 5.82 27.19 -22.22
N ALA A 32 4.78 27.66 -21.54
CA ALA A 32 4.53 27.35 -20.14
C ALA A 32 4.51 25.83 -20.01
N ALA A 33 5.55 25.26 -19.40
CA ALA A 33 5.61 23.84 -19.13
C ALA A 33 4.39 23.52 -18.28
N ARG A 34 3.42 22.80 -18.85
CA ARG A 34 2.25 22.34 -18.13
C ARG A 34 2.78 21.41 -17.03
N ILE A 35 2.60 21.81 -15.78
CA ILE A 35 2.87 20.92 -14.64
C ILE A 35 2.03 19.67 -14.87
N PRO A 36 2.64 18.48 -14.98
CA PRO A 36 1.89 17.26 -15.22
C PRO A 36 0.85 17.09 -14.13
N VAL A 37 -0.43 17.07 -14.50
CA VAL A 37 -1.51 16.79 -13.54
C VAL A 37 -1.34 15.33 -13.09
N PRO A 38 -1.30 15.05 -11.76
CA PRO A 38 -1.20 13.69 -11.28
C PRO A 38 -2.36 12.84 -11.84
N PRO A 39 -2.12 11.56 -12.14
CA PRO A 39 -3.18 10.68 -12.62
C PRO A 39 -4.29 10.57 -11.56
N ALA A 40 -5.53 10.36 -12.01
CA ALA A 40 -6.64 10.12 -11.11
C ALA A 40 -6.37 8.83 -10.31
N CYS A 41 -6.58 8.89 -8.98
CA CYS A 41 -6.38 7.73 -8.11
C CYS A 41 -7.42 6.63 -8.35
N GLY A 42 -7.10 5.42 -7.94
CA GLY A 42 -8.02 4.28 -7.89
C GLY A 42 -8.58 3.82 -9.25
N LYS A 43 -7.92 4.17 -10.35
CA LYS A 43 -8.35 3.78 -11.71
C LYS A 43 -7.21 3.08 -12.45
N PRO A 44 -7.11 1.74 -12.37
CA PRO A 44 -6.17 0.99 -13.17
C PRO A 44 -6.56 1.07 -14.64
N GLN A 45 -5.59 1.03 -15.53
CA GLN A 45 -5.84 1.10 -16.98
C GLN A 45 -6.39 -0.22 -17.56
N GLN A 46 -6.16 -1.33 -16.86
CA GLN A 46 -6.68 -2.65 -17.24
C GLN A 46 -7.74 -3.12 -16.23
N LEU A 47 -8.96 -3.31 -16.73
CA LEU A 47 -10.08 -3.89 -15.98
C LEU A 47 -10.18 -5.37 -16.31
N ASN A 48 -9.45 -6.23 -15.59
CA ASN A 48 -9.64 -7.67 -15.71
C ASN A 48 -10.70 -8.15 -14.71
N ARG A 49 -11.63 -8.98 -15.19
CA ARG A 49 -12.69 -9.58 -14.38
C ARG A 49 -12.09 -10.76 -13.60
N VAL A 50 -12.26 -10.77 -12.28
CA VAL A 50 -11.54 -11.67 -11.38
C VAL A 50 -12.47 -12.53 -10.57
N VAL A 51 -12.08 -13.80 -10.35
CA VAL A 51 -12.76 -14.78 -9.51
C VAL A 51 -11.73 -15.58 -8.68
N GLY A 52 -11.84 -15.54 -7.33
CA GLY A 52 -11.08 -16.43 -6.40
C GLY A 52 -9.65 -15.99 -6.07
N GLY A 53 -9.03 -16.58 -5.01
CA GLY A 53 -7.61 -16.38 -4.69
C GLY A 53 -6.70 -16.95 -5.79
N GLU A 54 -5.98 -16.09 -6.50
CA GLU A 54 -5.24 -16.41 -7.73
C GLU A 54 -4.05 -15.46 -7.90
N ASP A 55 -3.17 -15.83 -8.84
CA ASP A 55 -2.18 -14.90 -9.37
C ASP A 55 -2.89 -13.65 -9.91
N SER A 56 -2.41 -12.47 -9.54
CA SER A 56 -2.87 -11.24 -10.18
C SER A 56 -2.34 -11.18 -11.61
N THR A 57 -2.96 -10.37 -12.45
CA THR A 57 -2.40 -10.04 -13.76
C THR A 57 -1.46 -8.86 -13.65
N ASP A 58 -0.54 -8.75 -14.63
CA ASP A 58 0.38 -7.63 -14.69
C ASP A 58 -0.38 -6.29 -14.76
N SER A 59 0.03 -5.31 -13.98
CA SER A 59 -0.58 -3.97 -13.88
C SER A 59 -2.00 -3.92 -13.29
N GLU A 60 -2.51 -5.00 -12.74
CA GLU A 60 -3.85 -5.05 -12.15
C GLU A 60 -3.96 -4.20 -10.88
N TRP A 61 -2.91 -4.21 -10.04
CA TRP A 61 -2.84 -3.48 -8.79
C TRP A 61 -1.69 -2.47 -8.79
N PRO A 62 -1.75 -1.38 -9.58
CA PRO A 62 -0.60 -0.50 -9.82
C PRO A 62 -0.19 0.36 -8.62
N TRP A 63 -0.94 0.33 -7.55
CA TRP A 63 -0.63 0.98 -6.27
C TRP A 63 0.00 0.06 -5.24
N VAL A 64 0.03 -1.26 -5.47
CA VAL A 64 0.64 -2.22 -4.55
C VAL A 64 2.14 -2.27 -4.78
N MET A 65 2.92 -2.19 -3.71
CA MET A 65 4.36 -2.17 -3.77
C MET A 65 5.02 -3.00 -2.68
N SER A 66 6.25 -3.42 -2.93
CA SER A 66 7.07 -4.15 -1.99
C SER A 66 7.97 -3.20 -1.20
N ILE A 67 7.82 -3.18 0.12
CA ILE A 67 8.76 -2.55 1.03
C ILE A 67 9.83 -3.59 1.35
N GLN A 68 11.06 -3.31 0.94
CA GLN A 68 12.19 -4.19 1.10
C GLN A 68 13.08 -3.73 2.25
N LYS A 69 13.55 -4.68 3.05
CA LYS A 69 14.57 -4.46 4.06
C LYS A 69 15.84 -5.20 3.63
N ASN A 70 16.95 -4.47 3.48
CA ASN A 70 18.20 -5.03 2.95
C ASN A 70 18.02 -5.75 1.59
N GLY A 71 17.15 -5.23 0.73
CA GLY A 71 16.89 -5.78 -0.59
C GLY A 71 15.92 -6.96 -0.65
N THR A 72 15.43 -7.46 0.49
CA THR A 72 14.47 -8.57 0.57
C THR A 72 13.08 -8.04 0.91
N HIS A 73 12.05 -8.59 0.30
CA HIS A 73 10.65 -8.27 0.62
C HIS A 73 10.39 -8.47 2.12
N HIS A 74 9.81 -7.47 2.75
CA HIS A 74 9.58 -7.43 4.18
C HIS A 74 8.12 -7.12 4.52
N CYS A 75 7.52 -6.18 3.80
CA CYS A 75 6.13 -5.77 3.94
C CYS A 75 5.59 -5.31 2.59
N ALA A 76 4.28 -5.23 2.47
CA ALA A 76 3.64 -4.55 1.35
C ALA A 76 3.23 -3.10 1.74
N GLY A 77 2.88 -2.30 0.76
CA GLY A 77 2.39 -0.96 0.97
C GLY A 77 1.56 -0.47 -0.21
N SER A 78 0.96 0.71 -0.06
CA SER A 78 0.12 1.32 -1.08
C SER A 78 0.58 2.74 -1.42
N LEU A 79 0.61 3.06 -2.70
CA LEU A 79 1.01 4.38 -3.21
C LEU A 79 -0.12 5.38 -3.04
N LEU A 80 0.13 6.48 -2.36
CA LEU A 80 -0.81 7.60 -2.22
C LEU A 80 -0.51 8.75 -3.18
N THR A 81 0.77 9.08 -3.34
CA THR A 81 1.24 10.15 -4.23
C THR A 81 2.62 9.78 -4.80
N SER A 82 3.20 10.62 -5.65
CA SER A 82 4.54 10.37 -6.19
C SER A 82 5.66 10.29 -5.14
N HIS A 83 5.42 10.68 -3.89
CA HIS A 83 6.41 10.69 -2.82
C HIS A 83 6.00 9.92 -1.57
N TRP A 84 4.74 9.48 -1.48
CA TRP A 84 4.22 8.92 -0.24
C TRP A 84 3.59 7.55 -0.44
N VAL A 85 4.01 6.64 0.43
CA VAL A 85 3.48 5.29 0.58
C VAL A 85 2.87 5.15 1.97
N ILE A 86 1.81 4.38 2.07
CA ILE A 86 1.18 4.02 3.34
C ILE A 86 1.29 2.51 3.58
N THR A 87 1.54 2.13 4.83
CA THR A 87 1.75 0.74 5.25
C THR A 87 1.49 0.59 6.75
N ALA A 88 1.75 -0.59 7.32
CA ALA A 88 1.68 -0.83 8.76
C ALA A 88 2.92 -0.31 9.50
N ALA A 89 2.73 0.25 10.70
CA ALA A 89 3.84 0.78 11.50
C ALA A 89 4.76 -0.34 12.02
N HIS A 90 4.22 -1.52 12.33
CA HIS A 90 5.02 -2.64 12.84
C HIS A 90 6.11 -3.10 11.85
N CYS A 91 5.98 -2.80 10.56
CA CYS A 91 7.00 -3.08 9.54
C CYS A 91 8.36 -2.41 9.84
N PHE A 92 8.36 -1.37 10.66
CA PHE A 92 9.57 -0.60 11.02
C PHE A 92 9.99 -0.77 12.48
N LYS A 93 9.36 -1.68 13.23
CA LYS A 93 9.78 -2.03 14.59
C LYS A 93 11.29 -2.29 14.60
N ASP A 94 11.98 -1.81 15.61
CA ASP A 94 13.44 -1.93 15.82
C ASP A 94 14.32 -1.15 14.83
N ASN A 95 13.78 -0.61 13.73
CA ASN A 95 14.59 0.08 12.69
C ASN A 95 14.02 1.44 12.25
N LEU A 96 13.13 2.05 13.03
CA LEU A 96 12.51 3.33 12.69
C LEU A 96 13.54 4.44 12.40
N ASN A 97 14.64 4.45 13.13
CA ASN A 97 15.72 5.43 12.99
C ASN A 97 16.76 5.08 11.90
N LYS A 98 16.51 4.02 11.11
CA LYS A 98 17.41 3.54 10.07
C LYS A 98 16.68 3.39 8.73
N PRO A 99 16.12 4.49 8.17
CA PRO A 99 15.36 4.41 6.89
C PRO A 99 16.21 3.89 5.73
N SER A 100 17.54 4.09 5.76
CA SER A 100 18.47 3.58 4.74
C SER A 100 18.50 2.05 4.60
N LEU A 101 17.97 1.29 5.58
CA LEU A 101 17.80 -0.14 5.46
C LEU A 101 16.64 -0.53 4.53
N PHE A 102 15.77 0.43 4.24
CA PHE A 102 14.54 0.18 3.50
C PHE A 102 14.58 0.80 2.11
N SER A 103 13.97 0.11 1.19
CA SER A 103 13.66 0.59 -0.16
C SER A 103 12.27 0.15 -0.57
N VAL A 104 11.68 0.84 -1.54
CA VAL A 104 10.38 0.51 -2.09
C VAL A 104 10.54 0.10 -3.54
N LEU A 105 10.02 -1.05 -3.91
CA LEU A 105 9.95 -1.56 -5.28
C LEU A 105 8.54 -1.41 -5.80
N LEU A 106 8.38 -0.59 -6.85
CA LEU A 106 7.12 -0.23 -7.48
C LEU A 106 7.02 -0.82 -8.89
N GLY A 107 5.81 -1.13 -9.32
CA GLY A 107 5.55 -1.60 -10.68
C GLY A 107 6.08 -3.01 -10.97
N ALA A 108 6.44 -3.77 -9.95
CA ALA A 108 6.81 -5.17 -10.06
C ALA A 108 5.56 -6.05 -9.93
N TRP A 109 5.34 -6.94 -10.88
CA TRP A 109 4.35 -8.00 -10.77
C TRP A 109 4.94 -9.25 -10.11
N GLN A 110 6.20 -9.56 -10.42
CA GLN A 110 6.96 -10.67 -9.87
C GLN A 110 8.20 -10.14 -9.15
N LEU A 111 8.40 -10.48 -7.87
CA LEU A 111 9.56 -10.01 -7.12
C LEU A 111 10.87 -10.63 -7.61
N GLY A 112 10.82 -11.90 -8.07
CA GLY A 112 11.97 -12.60 -8.65
C GLY A 112 12.34 -12.14 -10.06
N ASN A 113 11.43 -11.44 -10.74
CA ASN A 113 11.65 -10.85 -12.06
C ASN A 113 10.86 -9.54 -12.20
N PRO A 114 11.29 -8.46 -11.52
CA PRO A 114 10.54 -7.22 -11.45
C PRO A 114 10.38 -6.48 -12.80
N GLY A 115 11.22 -6.82 -13.79
CA GLY A 115 11.18 -6.22 -15.13
C GLY A 115 11.79 -4.82 -15.20
N SER A 116 12.11 -4.37 -16.41
CA SER A 116 12.78 -3.08 -16.68
C SER A 116 11.89 -1.85 -16.41
N ARG A 117 10.57 -2.03 -16.29
CA ARG A 117 9.62 -0.96 -16.03
C ARG A 117 9.32 -0.78 -14.53
N SER A 118 9.91 -1.59 -13.67
CA SER A 118 9.84 -1.40 -12.22
C SER A 118 10.75 -0.26 -11.77
N GLN A 119 10.41 0.36 -10.65
CA GLN A 119 11.18 1.44 -10.02
C GLN A 119 11.55 1.02 -8.61
N LYS A 120 12.82 1.20 -8.23
CA LYS A 120 13.29 0.99 -6.87
C LYS A 120 13.81 2.31 -6.30
N VAL A 121 13.25 2.71 -5.16
CA VAL A 121 13.53 4.01 -4.53
C VAL A 121 13.81 3.82 -3.06
N GLY A 122 14.79 4.55 -2.51
CA GLY A 122 15.11 4.56 -1.09
C GLY A 122 14.03 5.25 -0.26
N VAL A 123 14.07 4.98 1.04
CA VAL A 123 13.17 5.58 2.03
C VAL A 123 13.90 6.72 2.73
N ALA A 124 13.39 7.94 2.57
CA ALA A 124 13.94 9.13 3.23
C ALA A 124 13.50 9.21 4.70
N TRP A 125 12.27 8.83 4.97
CA TRP A 125 11.67 9.00 6.29
C TRP A 125 10.44 8.11 6.47
N VAL A 126 10.21 7.67 7.72
CA VAL A 126 9.03 6.89 8.13
C VAL A 126 8.35 7.63 9.28
N GLN A 127 7.05 7.87 9.13
CA GLN A 127 6.21 8.47 10.15
C GLN A 127 5.15 7.47 10.61
N PRO A 128 5.36 6.76 11.73
CA PRO A 128 4.31 5.98 12.35
C PRO A 128 3.28 6.89 13.00
N HIS A 129 2.06 6.39 13.15
CA HIS A 129 1.03 7.13 13.87
C HIS A 129 1.43 7.32 15.35
N PRO A 130 1.26 8.52 15.93
CA PRO A 130 1.74 8.81 17.30
C PRO A 130 1.04 7.98 18.38
N MET A 131 -0.13 7.42 18.09
CA MET A 131 -0.89 6.56 19.02
C MET A 131 -0.48 5.09 18.97
N TYR A 132 0.42 4.70 18.03
CA TYR A 132 0.87 3.32 17.93
C TYR A 132 1.84 2.97 19.06
N SER A 133 1.54 1.90 19.81
CA SER A 133 2.29 1.53 21.02
C SER A 133 3.40 0.49 20.81
N TRP A 134 3.64 0.07 19.58
CA TRP A 134 4.63 -0.96 19.18
C TRP A 134 4.35 -2.37 19.74
N LYS A 135 3.12 -2.60 20.19
CA LYS A 135 2.65 -3.92 20.64
C LYS A 135 1.83 -4.55 19.54
N GLU A 136 1.94 -5.86 19.40
CA GLU A 136 1.10 -6.64 18.50
C GLU A 136 -0.39 -6.47 18.86
N GLY A 137 -1.23 -6.31 17.86
CA GLY A 137 -2.67 -6.05 18.05
C GLY A 137 -2.98 -4.64 18.58
N ALA A 138 -2.00 -3.73 18.66
CA ALA A 138 -2.23 -2.37 19.08
C ALA A 138 -3.00 -1.58 18.02
N ARG A 139 -3.84 -0.63 18.48
CA ARG A 139 -4.50 0.35 17.60
C ARG A 139 -3.50 1.23 16.87
N ALA A 140 -3.95 1.86 15.81
CA ALA A 140 -3.17 2.81 15.00
C ALA A 140 -1.87 2.23 14.42
N ASP A 141 -1.88 0.95 14.06
CA ASP A 141 -0.76 0.30 13.36
C ASP A 141 -0.68 0.75 11.90
N ILE A 142 -0.34 2.00 11.72
CA ILE A 142 -0.27 2.69 10.41
C ILE A 142 0.96 3.58 10.36
N ALA A 143 1.65 3.60 9.22
CA ALA A 143 2.80 4.46 8.97
C ALA A 143 2.77 5.05 7.57
N LEU A 144 3.26 6.27 7.45
CA LEU A 144 3.53 6.95 6.19
C LEU A 144 5.03 6.88 5.89
N VAL A 145 5.36 6.50 4.67
CA VAL A 145 6.73 6.37 4.18
C VAL A 145 6.97 7.42 3.12
N ARG A 146 7.91 8.32 3.36
CA ARG A 146 8.36 9.28 2.37
C ARG A 146 9.50 8.70 1.56
N LEU A 147 9.36 8.73 0.25
CA LEU A 147 10.38 8.30 -0.69
C LEU A 147 11.47 9.36 -0.85
N GLU A 148 12.70 8.94 -1.11
CA GLU A 148 13.85 9.85 -1.31
C GLU A 148 13.66 10.75 -2.53
N CYS A 149 13.00 10.23 -3.57
CA CYS A 149 12.69 11.01 -4.77
C CYS A 149 11.30 10.69 -5.32
N SER A 150 10.81 11.56 -6.18
CA SER A 150 9.55 11.38 -6.88
C SER A 150 9.61 10.20 -7.83
N ILE A 151 8.60 9.32 -7.76
CA ILE A 151 8.42 8.24 -8.71
C ILE A 151 7.72 8.73 -9.98
N GLN A 152 7.89 7.98 -11.05
CA GLN A 152 7.18 8.23 -12.31
C GLN A 152 5.92 7.38 -12.36
N PHE A 153 4.77 8.04 -12.57
CA PHE A 153 3.53 7.34 -12.82
C PHE A 153 3.55 6.64 -14.18
N SER A 154 2.96 5.47 -14.23
CA SER A 154 2.81 4.65 -15.43
C SER A 154 1.58 3.75 -15.27
N GLU A 155 1.25 2.95 -16.28
CA GLU A 155 0.18 1.94 -16.16
C GLU A 155 0.41 0.95 -14.99
N ARG A 156 1.68 0.73 -14.58
CA ARG A 156 2.10 -0.15 -13.50
C ARG A 156 2.26 0.54 -12.14
N VAL A 157 2.24 1.87 -12.13
CA VAL A 157 2.50 2.68 -10.93
C VAL A 157 1.51 3.84 -10.89
N LEU A 158 0.42 3.67 -10.16
CA LEU A 158 -0.66 4.63 -10.01
C LEU A 158 -1.06 4.75 -8.53
N PRO A 159 -1.58 5.91 -8.09
CA PRO A 159 -2.03 6.10 -6.73
C PRO A 159 -3.40 5.46 -6.48
N ILE A 160 -3.64 4.98 -5.27
CA ILE A 160 -4.97 4.58 -4.78
C ILE A 160 -5.65 5.76 -4.09
N CYS A 161 -7.00 5.81 -4.12
CA CYS A 161 -7.76 6.82 -3.39
C CYS A 161 -7.96 6.42 -1.93
N LEU A 162 -8.03 7.40 -1.05
CA LEU A 162 -8.55 7.20 0.31
C LEU A 162 -10.08 7.39 0.33
N PRO A 163 -10.79 6.67 1.21
CA PRO A 163 -12.22 6.90 1.44
C PRO A 163 -12.43 8.24 2.12
N ASP A 164 -13.46 8.97 1.72
CA ASP A 164 -13.93 10.13 2.50
C ASP A 164 -14.93 9.70 3.59
N ALA A 165 -15.37 10.67 4.40
CA ALA A 165 -16.26 10.39 5.53
C ALA A 165 -17.66 9.88 5.12
N SER A 166 -18.05 10.02 3.87
CA SER A 166 -19.34 9.56 3.36
C SER A 166 -19.37 8.08 2.99
N ILE A 167 -18.18 7.45 2.88
CA ILE A 167 -18.06 6.04 2.52
C ILE A 167 -18.49 5.18 3.70
N HIS A 168 -19.50 4.39 3.46
CA HIS A 168 -19.97 3.34 4.37
C HIS A 168 -19.95 2.00 3.64
N LEU A 169 -19.26 1.03 4.24
CA LEU A 169 -19.13 -0.32 3.71
C LEU A 169 -19.92 -1.27 4.63
N PRO A 170 -21.10 -1.71 4.21
CA PRO A 170 -21.88 -2.65 5.02
C PRO A 170 -21.18 -4.01 5.11
N PRO A 171 -21.50 -4.82 6.14
CA PRO A 171 -21.07 -6.21 6.22
C PRO A 171 -21.36 -6.98 4.93
N ASN A 172 -20.53 -7.96 4.62
CA ASN A 172 -20.54 -8.73 3.37
C ASN A 172 -20.19 -7.95 2.10
N THR A 173 -19.80 -6.67 2.19
CA THR A 173 -19.18 -5.99 1.05
C THR A 173 -17.91 -6.74 0.66
N HIS A 174 -17.80 -7.09 -0.61
CA HIS A 174 -16.63 -7.79 -1.13
C HIS A 174 -15.53 -6.78 -1.49
N CYS A 175 -14.39 -6.98 -0.88
CA CYS A 175 -13.17 -6.21 -1.09
C CYS A 175 -12.04 -7.14 -1.54
N TRP A 176 -10.86 -6.62 -1.77
CA TRP A 176 -9.71 -7.36 -2.23
C TRP A 176 -8.48 -7.03 -1.40
N ILE A 177 -7.69 -8.05 -1.15
CA ILE A 177 -6.32 -7.92 -0.63
C ILE A 177 -5.35 -8.38 -1.71
N SER A 178 -4.15 -7.82 -1.71
CA SER A 178 -3.09 -8.19 -2.65
C SER A 178 -1.72 -8.02 -2.02
N GLY A 179 -0.83 -8.98 -2.27
CA GLY A 179 0.51 -8.99 -1.71
C GLY A 179 1.37 -10.16 -2.21
N TRP A 180 2.58 -10.23 -1.70
CA TRP A 180 3.56 -11.31 -1.98
C TRP A 180 3.82 -12.19 -0.76
N GLY A 181 2.90 -12.20 0.18
CA GLY A 181 3.00 -13.02 1.38
C GLY A 181 2.93 -14.52 1.12
N SER A 182 3.13 -15.28 2.17
CA SER A 182 3.07 -16.73 2.13
C SER A 182 1.68 -17.23 1.72
N ILE A 183 1.62 -18.26 0.91
CA ILE A 183 0.35 -18.91 0.51
C ILE A 183 -0.22 -19.80 1.64
N GLN A 184 0.65 -20.23 2.55
CA GLN A 184 0.31 -20.96 3.78
C GLN A 184 1.31 -20.56 4.85
N ASP A 185 1.01 -20.84 6.11
CA ASP A 185 1.89 -20.49 7.23
C ASP A 185 3.29 -21.10 7.03
N GLY A 186 4.30 -20.22 7.00
CA GLY A 186 5.71 -20.62 6.81
C GLY A 186 6.11 -21.05 5.39
N VAL A 187 5.20 -20.98 4.39
CA VAL A 187 5.51 -21.36 3.00
C VAL A 187 5.57 -20.12 2.11
N PRO A 188 6.77 -19.61 1.79
CA PRO A 188 6.91 -18.46 0.90
C PRO A 188 6.40 -18.75 -0.51
N LEU A 189 6.05 -17.71 -1.26
CA LEU A 189 5.68 -17.83 -2.66
C LEU A 189 6.83 -18.48 -3.47
N PRO A 190 6.50 -19.44 -4.36
CA PRO A 190 7.46 -20.00 -5.26
C PRO A 190 7.99 -18.95 -6.25
N HIS A 191 9.24 -19.16 -6.74
CA HIS A 191 9.78 -18.33 -7.82
C HIS A 191 8.85 -18.40 -9.06
N PRO A 192 8.53 -17.28 -9.72
CA PRO A 192 9.14 -15.95 -9.58
C PRO A 192 8.45 -14.99 -8.57
N GLN A 193 7.71 -15.48 -7.61
CA GLN A 193 7.00 -14.71 -6.59
C GLN A 193 6.00 -13.73 -7.23
N THR A 194 5.00 -14.28 -7.88
CA THR A 194 3.93 -13.52 -8.55
C THR A 194 2.98 -12.91 -7.53
N LEU A 195 2.64 -11.63 -7.71
CA LEU A 195 1.69 -10.90 -6.87
C LEU A 195 0.36 -11.67 -6.80
N GLN A 196 -0.07 -12.00 -5.59
CA GLN A 196 -1.32 -12.69 -5.31
C GLN A 196 -2.46 -11.70 -5.04
N LYS A 197 -3.68 -12.14 -5.21
CA LYS A 197 -4.90 -11.42 -4.87
C LYS A 197 -5.93 -12.36 -4.26
N LEU A 198 -6.72 -11.84 -3.33
CA LEU A 198 -7.81 -12.58 -2.71
C LEU A 198 -9.01 -11.66 -2.50
N LYS A 199 -10.17 -12.13 -2.91
CA LYS A 199 -11.44 -11.46 -2.63
C LYS A 199 -11.92 -11.86 -1.24
N VAL A 200 -12.25 -10.88 -0.39
CA VAL A 200 -12.67 -11.11 0.99
C VAL A 200 -13.91 -10.29 1.32
N PRO A 201 -14.89 -10.82 2.07
CA PRO A 201 -16.01 -10.05 2.57
C PRO A 201 -15.64 -9.25 3.83
N ILE A 202 -16.17 -8.05 3.98
CA ILE A 202 -16.15 -7.29 5.23
C ILE A 202 -17.00 -8.02 6.26
N ILE A 203 -16.48 -8.17 7.47
CA ILE A 203 -17.16 -8.79 8.59
C ILE A 203 -17.74 -7.71 9.49
N ASP A 204 -18.94 -7.96 10.01
CA ASP A 204 -19.58 -7.10 10.98
C ASP A 204 -18.68 -6.87 12.22
N SER A 205 -18.61 -5.64 12.69
CA SER A 205 -17.70 -5.24 13.76
C SER A 205 -18.02 -5.93 15.09
N GLU A 206 -19.30 -6.16 15.41
CA GLU A 206 -19.69 -6.88 16.62
C GLU A 206 -19.35 -8.37 16.52
N VAL A 207 -19.55 -8.97 15.33
CA VAL A 207 -19.14 -10.35 15.08
C VAL A 207 -17.65 -10.49 15.25
N CYS A 208 -16.86 -9.60 14.65
CA CYS A 208 -15.41 -9.63 14.79
C CYS A 208 -14.95 -9.47 16.25
N SER A 209 -15.50 -8.50 16.96
CA SER A 209 -15.19 -8.29 18.37
C SER A 209 -15.49 -9.52 19.24
N ARG A 210 -16.58 -10.23 18.97
CA ARG A 210 -16.91 -11.50 19.66
C ARG A 210 -15.90 -12.61 19.36
N LEU A 211 -15.45 -12.73 18.10
CA LEU A 211 -14.49 -13.76 17.71
C LEU A 211 -13.12 -13.57 18.39
N TYR A 212 -12.72 -12.33 18.62
CA TYR A 212 -11.46 -11.99 19.28
C TYR A 212 -11.59 -11.64 20.76
N TRP A 213 -12.77 -11.87 21.34
CA TRP A 213 -12.99 -11.57 22.76
C TRP A 213 -12.14 -12.47 23.68
N ARG A 214 -11.35 -11.87 24.57
CA ARG A 214 -10.41 -12.55 25.46
C ARG A 214 -10.76 -12.39 26.95
N GLY A 215 -11.98 -11.95 27.28
CA GLY A 215 -12.41 -11.72 28.66
C GLY A 215 -12.69 -10.27 29.00
N ALA A 216 -13.27 -10.02 30.17
CA ALA A 216 -13.67 -8.68 30.60
C ALA A 216 -12.46 -7.72 30.68
N GLY A 217 -12.55 -6.56 30.01
CA GLY A 217 -11.54 -5.50 30.06
C GLY A 217 -10.41 -5.62 29.04
N GLN A 218 -10.49 -6.56 28.07
CA GLN A 218 -9.51 -6.67 26.98
C GLN A 218 -10.23 -6.63 25.62
N GLU A 219 -10.38 -5.44 25.07
CA GLU A 219 -10.82 -5.27 23.69
C GLU A 219 -9.64 -5.54 22.75
N ALA A 220 -9.69 -6.68 22.05
CA ALA A 220 -8.70 -6.99 21.02
C ALA A 220 -8.96 -6.19 19.72
N ILE A 221 -10.24 -5.92 19.40
CA ILE A 221 -10.67 -5.13 18.25
C ILE A 221 -11.06 -3.74 18.72
N THR A 222 -10.30 -2.73 18.31
CA THR A 222 -10.55 -1.32 18.63
C THR A 222 -11.39 -0.66 17.54
N GLU A 223 -11.95 0.51 17.82
CA GLU A 223 -12.82 1.28 16.91
C GLU A 223 -12.16 1.69 15.57
N ASP A 224 -10.83 1.72 15.52
CA ASP A 224 -10.06 2.00 14.32
C ASP A 224 -9.65 0.73 13.55
N MET A 225 -10.21 -0.42 13.91
CA MET A 225 -9.98 -1.69 13.24
C MET A 225 -11.25 -2.17 12.53
N LEU A 226 -11.06 -2.92 11.47
CA LEU A 226 -12.09 -3.65 10.77
C LEU A 226 -11.61 -5.06 10.45
N CYS A 227 -12.55 -5.97 10.24
CA CYS A 227 -12.25 -7.34 9.90
C CYS A 227 -12.76 -7.69 8.51
N ALA A 228 -12.01 -8.50 7.81
CA ALA A 228 -12.44 -9.08 6.55
C ALA A 228 -11.83 -10.47 6.41
N GLY A 229 -12.51 -11.35 5.68
CA GLY A 229 -12.07 -12.72 5.47
C GLY A 229 -13.21 -13.72 5.58
N TYR A 230 -12.85 -14.99 5.56
CA TYR A 230 -13.78 -16.11 5.63
C TYR A 230 -13.73 -16.77 7.01
N LEU A 231 -14.90 -16.95 7.63
CA LEU A 231 -14.98 -17.53 8.99
C LEU A 231 -14.74 -19.04 9.01
N GLU A 232 -14.97 -19.70 7.88
CA GLU A 232 -14.62 -21.11 7.72
C GLU A 232 -13.11 -21.38 7.71
N GLY A 233 -12.30 -20.35 7.50
CA GLY A 233 -10.88 -20.47 7.25
C GLY A 233 -10.56 -20.77 5.79
N GLU A 234 -9.43 -21.43 5.52
CA GLU A 234 -8.95 -21.87 4.21
C GLU A 234 -8.37 -20.76 3.30
N ARG A 235 -8.74 -19.47 3.51
CA ARG A 235 -8.28 -18.34 2.69
C ARG A 235 -8.14 -17.07 3.53
N ASP A 236 -6.96 -16.51 3.58
CA ASP A 236 -6.67 -15.24 4.26
C ASP A 236 -5.34 -14.63 3.78
N ALA A 237 -5.05 -13.40 4.26
CA ALA A 237 -3.71 -12.82 4.19
C ALA A 237 -2.75 -13.55 5.10
N CYS A 238 -1.54 -13.78 4.64
CA CYS A 238 -0.50 -14.48 5.40
C CYS A 238 0.75 -13.62 5.62
N LEU A 239 1.76 -14.21 6.24
CA LEU A 239 3.05 -13.60 6.53
C LEU A 239 3.68 -13.00 5.27
N GLY A 240 4.06 -11.72 5.32
CA GLY A 240 4.60 -10.95 4.20
C GLY A 240 3.58 -10.03 3.52
N ASP A 241 2.29 -10.18 3.79
CA ASP A 241 1.26 -9.25 3.33
C ASP A 241 1.06 -8.05 4.26
N SER A 242 1.70 -8.06 5.44
CA SER A 242 1.68 -6.96 6.42
C SER A 242 1.87 -5.59 5.77
N GLY A 243 1.01 -4.65 6.11
CA GLY A 243 1.02 -3.31 5.51
C GLY A 243 0.38 -3.21 4.13
N GLY A 244 0.01 -4.34 3.52
CA GLY A 244 -0.68 -4.40 2.25
C GLY A 244 -2.11 -3.86 2.32
N PRO A 245 -2.72 -3.58 1.15
CA PRO A 245 -4.03 -2.95 1.07
C PRO A 245 -5.19 -3.93 1.23
N LEU A 246 -6.23 -3.48 1.94
CA LEU A 246 -7.60 -3.91 1.74
C LEU A 246 -8.30 -2.88 0.86
N MET A 247 -8.74 -3.29 -0.32
CA MET A 247 -9.25 -2.41 -1.37
C MET A 247 -10.68 -2.75 -1.70
N CYS A 248 -11.54 -1.74 -1.77
CA CYS A 248 -12.93 -1.92 -2.17
C CYS A 248 -13.26 -1.01 -3.34
N GLN A 249 -14.04 -1.50 -4.28
CA GLN A 249 -14.47 -0.71 -5.42
C GLN A 249 -15.82 -0.05 -5.12
N VAL A 250 -15.86 1.26 -5.21
CA VAL A 250 -17.08 2.07 -5.02
C VAL A 250 -17.23 2.98 -6.24
N ASP A 251 -18.37 2.89 -6.92
CA ASP A 251 -18.67 3.67 -8.13
C ASP A 251 -17.56 3.61 -9.20
N GLY A 252 -16.98 2.43 -9.39
CA GLY A 252 -15.92 2.19 -10.37
C GLY A 252 -14.55 2.77 -10.00
N VAL A 253 -14.36 3.18 -8.74
CA VAL A 253 -13.08 3.68 -8.20
C VAL A 253 -12.62 2.78 -7.07
N TRP A 254 -11.32 2.44 -7.06
CA TRP A 254 -10.71 1.66 -5.99
C TRP A 254 -10.30 2.55 -4.83
N LEU A 255 -10.74 2.17 -3.64
CA LEU A 255 -10.44 2.84 -2.38
C LEU A 255 -9.58 1.95 -1.50
N LEU A 256 -8.59 2.54 -0.85
CA LEU A 256 -7.84 1.91 0.22
C LEU A 256 -8.65 2.03 1.52
N VAL A 257 -9.32 0.96 1.89
CA VAL A 257 -10.23 0.94 3.05
C VAL A 257 -9.52 0.52 4.33
N GLY A 258 -8.55 -0.38 4.20
CA GLY A 258 -7.79 -0.88 5.33
C GLY A 258 -6.35 -1.23 4.98
N ILE A 259 -5.54 -1.38 6.03
CA ILE A 259 -4.15 -1.84 5.97
C ILE A 259 -4.07 -3.15 6.75
N ILE A 260 -3.51 -4.19 6.15
CA ILE A 260 -3.27 -5.48 6.80
C ILE A 260 -2.37 -5.25 8.01
N SER A 261 -2.88 -5.53 9.22
CA SER A 261 -2.18 -5.26 10.46
C SER A 261 -1.81 -6.55 11.20
N TRP A 262 -2.80 -7.36 11.57
CA TRP A 262 -2.55 -8.59 12.32
C TRP A 262 -3.67 -9.62 12.12
N GLY A 263 -3.42 -10.84 12.59
CA GLY A 263 -4.36 -11.94 12.62
C GLY A 263 -3.77 -13.09 13.43
N GLU A 264 -4.60 -13.99 13.89
CA GLU A 264 -4.17 -15.20 14.59
C GLU A 264 -4.06 -16.35 13.60
N GLY A 265 -2.83 -16.68 13.19
CA GLY A 265 -2.53 -17.68 12.16
C GLY A 265 -2.86 -17.22 10.74
N CYS A 266 -2.69 -18.12 9.77
CA CYS A 266 -3.07 -17.91 8.39
C CYS A 266 -4.30 -18.74 8.08
N ALA A 267 -5.40 -18.10 7.69
CA ALA A 267 -6.66 -18.76 7.31
C ALA A 267 -7.24 -19.70 8.39
N GLU A 268 -7.06 -19.32 9.65
CA GLU A 268 -7.62 -20.08 10.78
C GLU A 268 -9.14 -19.86 10.90
N ARG A 269 -9.83 -20.93 11.26
CA ARG A 269 -11.29 -20.89 11.45
C ARG A 269 -11.67 -19.91 12.55
N ASN A 270 -12.65 -19.02 12.28
CA ASN A 270 -13.11 -17.97 13.18
C ASN A 270 -12.01 -16.98 13.61
N ARG A 271 -10.99 -16.81 12.77
CA ARG A 271 -9.90 -15.83 12.94
C ARG A 271 -9.70 -15.04 11.67
N PRO A 272 -10.65 -14.14 11.30
CA PRO A 272 -10.51 -13.30 10.12
C PRO A 272 -9.35 -12.31 10.27
N GLY A 273 -8.81 -11.84 9.16
CA GLY A 273 -7.79 -10.80 9.14
C GLY A 273 -8.28 -9.51 9.78
N VAL A 274 -7.39 -8.83 10.51
CA VAL A 274 -7.64 -7.54 11.15
C VAL A 274 -6.85 -6.44 10.43
N TYR A 275 -7.54 -5.38 10.10
CA TYR A 275 -7.05 -4.28 9.27
C TYR A 275 -7.24 -2.95 10.02
N ILE A 276 -6.28 -2.04 9.86
CA ILE A 276 -6.45 -0.66 10.36
C ILE A 276 -7.30 0.10 9.35
N SER A 277 -8.39 0.73 9.82
CA SER A 277 -9.34 1.49 9.02
C SER A 277 -8.77 2.82 8.57
N LEU A 278 -8.76 3.06 7.26
CA LEU A 278 -8.31 4.35 6.70
C LEU A 278 -9.30 5.49 6.97
N SER A 279 -10.58 5.19 7.12
CA SER A 279 -11.57 6.20 7.51
C SER A 279 -11.27 6.79 8.88
N ALA A 280 -10.82 5.96 9.83
CA ALA A 280 -10.45 6.39 11.18
C ALA A 280 -9.20 7.28 11.21
N HIS A 281 -8.26 7.05 10.29
CA HIS A 281 -6.96 7.76 10.25
C HIS A 281 -6.84 8.79 9.12
N ARG A 282 -7.89 9.02 8.35
CA ARG A 282 -7.90 9.92 7.20
C ARG A 282 -7.35 11.31 7.52
N SER A 283 -7.84 11.93 8.57
CA SER A 283 -7.43 13.29 8.95
C SER A 283 -5.95 13.39 9.30
N TRP A 284 -5.37 12.32 9.87
CA TRP A 284 -3.94 12.26 10.14
C TRP A 284 -3.14 12.15 8.83
N VAL A 285 -3.58 11.32 7.89
CA VAL A 285 -2.93 11.20 6.57
C VAL A 285 -2.98 12.53 5.82
N GLU A 286 -4.15 13.18 5.75
CA GLU A 286 -4.33 14.46 5.05
C GLU A 286 -3.44 15.58 5.58
N LYS A 287 -3.18 15.60 6.90
CA LYS A 287 -2.29 16.59 7.52
C LYS A 287 -0.83 16.46 7.08
N ILE A 288 -0.40 15.25 6.73
CA ILE A 288 1.00 14.94 6.40
C ILE A 288 1.20 14.87 4.89
N VAL A 289 0.28 14.22 4.18
CA VAL A 289 0.41 13.92 2.75
C VAL A 289 -0.34 14.98 1.94
N GLN A 290 0.42 15.93 1.38
CA GLN A 290 -0.14 16.89 0.43
C GLN A 290 -0.49 16.20 -0.89
N GLY A 291 -1.66 16.53 -1.45
CA GLY A 291 -2.09 15.99 -2.74
C GLY A 291 -2.68 14.58 -2.70
N VAL A 292 -2.95 14.02 -1.51
CA VAL A 292 -3.71 12.78 -1.40
C VAL A 292 -5.11 12.97 -1.98
N GLN A 293 -5.57 12.02 -2.78
CA GLN A 293 -6.86 12.09 -3.43
C GLN A 293 -7.91 11.31 -2.62
N LEU A 294 -9.04 11.97 -2.37
CA LEU A 294 -10.19 11.41 -1.67
C LEU A 294 -11.32 11.09 -2.65
N ARG A 295 -12.08 10.04 -2.38
CA ARG A 295 -13.31 9.72 -3.10
C ARG A 295 -14.40 9.30 -2.12
N GLY A 296 -15.58 9.91 -2.30
CA GLY A 296 -16.83 9.57 -1.65
C GLY A 296 -17.88 9.19 -2.67
N ARG A 297 -19.12 9.02 -2.21
CA ARG A 297 -20.27 8.98 -3.12
C ARG A 297 -20.26 10.25 -3.96
N ALA A 298 -20.41 10.13 -5.28
CA ALA A 298 -20.62 11.28 -6.13
C ALA A 298 -21.78 12.08 -5.53
N GLN A 299 -21.50 13.29 -5.06
CA GLN A 299 -22.56 14.25 -4.73
C GLN A 299 -23.33 14.43 -6.05
N GLY A 300 -24.60 14.00 -6.07
CA GLY A 300 -25.44 14.19 -7.22
C GLY A 300 -25.36 15.67 -7.59
N ASN A 301 -25.09 15.95 -8.85
CA ASN A 301 -25.04 17.28 -9.41
C ASN A 301 -26.28 18.07 -8.94
N GLY A 302 -26.09 18.85 -7.88
CA GLY A 302 -27.03 19.90 -7.52
C GLY A 302 -27.06 20.86 -8.69
N ALA A 303 -28.05 20.72 -9.54
CA ALA A 303 -28.33 21.65 -10.60
C ALA A 303 -28.35 23.08 -10.01
N LEU A 304 -27.37 23.88 -10.40
CA LEU A 304 -27.51 25.32 -10.39
C LEU A 304 -28.77 25.66 -11.23
N ARG A 305 -29.88 25.87 -10.58
CA ARG A 305 -30.99 26.63 -11.15
C ARG A 305 -30.76 28.08 -10.79
N ALA A 306 -30.62 28.84 -11.86
CA ALA A 306 -30.58 30.29 -11.87
C ALA A 306 -31.73 30.97 -11.10
#